data_15f6b3652a0f3724587afe9fcb19e5b0
#
_entry.id   15f6b3652a0f3724587afe9fcb19e5b0
#
_cell.length_a   1.000
_cell.length_b   1.000
_cell.length_c   1.000
_cell.angle_alpha   90.00
_cell.angle_beta   90.00
_cell.angle_gamma   90.00
#
_symmetry.space_group_name_H-M   'P 1'
#
loop_
_entity.id
_entity.type
_entity.pdbx_description
1 polymer ?
#
loop_
_entity_poly.entity_id
_entity_poly.type
_entity_poly.pdbx_seq_one_letter_code
_entity_poly.pdbx_strand_id
1 'polypeptide(L)'
;MTRADLKLSSFALTVHDLGEALGFYRDVLGFEVRAAADLGGTRRVSVGPPSRPDVQILLQSPGADPVVSPADRQAIVDLMAKSLLGCLVFVTDDCDATFEHIEAAGAEVMQEPISRPDDVRDCAFLDPSGNMLRFTQPRQVNRAHAAPDPRTP
;
A
#
# COMPACT_ATOMS: atom_id res chain seq x y z
N MET A 1 -13.92 25.73 21.28
CA MET A 1 -12.81 25.65 20.30
C MET A 1 -13.05 24.46 19.38
N THR A 2 -13.23 24.72 18.11
CA THR A 2 -13.51 23.68 17.12
C THR A 2 -12.22 22.91 16.82
N ARG A 3 -12.26 21.61 16.99
CA ARG A 3 -11.14 20.74 16.64
C ARG A 3 -11.03 20.66 15.11
N ALA A 4 -9.83 20.85 14.57
CA ALA A 4 -9.61 20.68 13.15
C ALA A 4 -9.86 19.22 12.76
N ASP A 5 -10.63 19.02 11.72
CA ASP A 5 -10.88 17.68 11.13
C ASP A 5 -9.77 17.39 10.13
N LEU A 6 -8.77 16.62 10.57
CA LEU A 6 -7.64 16.25 9.74
C LEU A 6 -7.89 14.94 9.02
N LYS A 7 -7.63 14.92 7.73
CA LYS A 7 -7.72 13.72 6.89
C LYS A 7 -6.38 13.47 6.23
N LEU A 8 -5.98 12.22 6.18
CA LEU A 8 -4.80 11.84 5.42
C LEU A 8 -5.10 12.01 3.94
N SER A 9 -4.37 12.91 3.27
CA SER A 9 -4.54 13.16 1.84
C SER A 9 -3.60 12.29 1.01
N SER A 10 -2.31 12.31 1.35
CA SER A 10 -1.31 11.59 0.59
C SER A 10 -0.11 11.25 1.47
N PHE A 11 0.66 10.28 1.03
CA PHE A 11 1.98 10.01 1.58
C PHE A 11 2.91 9.55 0.45
N ALA A 12 4.21 9.78 0.64
CA ALA A 12 5.21 9.48 -0.37
C ALA A 12 5.79 8.08 -0.17
N LEU A 13 5.88 7.33 -1.26
CA LEU A 13 6.51 6.02 -1.29
C LEU A 13 7.66 6.05 -2.28
N THR A 14 8.84 5.67 -1.83
CA THR A 14 10.04 5.67 -2.66
C THR A 14 10.10 4.40 -3.52
N VAL A 15 10.28 4.59 -4.82
CA VAL A 15 10.38 3.49 -5.80
C VAL A 15 11.61 3.70 -6.68
N HIS A 16 12.22 2.60 -7.16
CA HIS A 16 13.40 2.67 -8.01
C HIS A 16 13.06 3.14 -9.43
N ASP A 17 11.98 2.62 -9.99
CA ASP A 17 11.56 2.87 -11.36
C ASP A 17 10.05 3.10 -11.40
N LEU A 18 9.64 4.28 -11.88
CA LEU A 18 8.22 4.64 -11.90
C LEU A 18 7.41 3.76 -12.85
N GLY A 19 7.97 3.36 -14.00
CA GLY A 19 7.30 2.48 -14.95
C GLY A 19 7.04 1.10 -14.36
N GLU A 20 8.02 0.54 -13.68
CA GLU A 20 7.91 -0.74 -12.99
C GLU A 20 6.92 -0.67 -11.83
N ALA A 21 6.96 0.42 -11.06
CA ALA A 21 6.00 0.65 -9.97
C ALA A 21 4.57 0.76 -10.50
N LEU A 22 4.35 1.50 -11.59
CA LEU A 22 3.04 1.61 -12.21
C LEU A 22 2.54 0.25 -12.73
N GLY A 23 3.41 -0.55 -13.33
CA GLY A 23 3.07 -1.92 -13.73
C GLY A 23 2.55 -2.74 -12.56
N PHE A 24 3.13 -2.55 -11.40
CA PHE A 24 2.69 -3.25 -10.19
C PHE A 24 1.42 -2.63 -9.59
N TYR A 25 1.43 -1.35 -9.25
CA TYR A 25 0.31 -0.74 -8.54
C TYR A 25 -0.94 -0.61 -9.41
N ARG A 26 -0.79 -0.25 -10.66
CA ARG A 26 -1.91 -0.11 -11.59
C ARG A 26 -2.36 -1.47 -12.13
N ASP A 27 -1.43 -2.26 -12.70
CA ASP A 27 -1.79 -3.44 -13.46
C ASP A 27 -2.00 -4.68 -12.58
N VAL A 28 -1.25 -4.84 -11.48
CA VAL A 28 -1.41 -5.97 -10.57
C VAL A 28 -2.44 -5.66 -9.48
N LEU A 29 -2.30 -4.53 -8.78
CA LEU A 29 -3.20 -4.18 -7.68
C LEU A 29 -4.48 -3.49 -8.14
N GLY A 30 -4.56 -3.04 -9.39
CA GLY A 30 -5.76 -2.38 -9.91
C GLY A 30 -5.95 -0.95 -9.43
N PHE A 31 -4.88 -0.28 -9.00
CA PHE A 31 -4.97 1.09 -8.54
C PHE A 31 -5.13 2.06 -9.71
N GLU A 32 -5.79 3.17 -9.45
CA GLU A 32 -5.95 4.26 -10.42
C GLU A 32 -4.75 5.20 -10.37
N VAL A 33 -4.27 5.60 -11.55
CA VAL A 33 -3.33 6.71 -11.68
C VAL A 33 -4.13 8.00 -11.61
N ARG A 34 -3.80 8.88 -10.67
CA ARG A 34 -4.61 10.08 -10.39
C ARG A 34 -3.95 11.36 -10.82
N ALA A 35 -2.63 11.44 -10.68
CA ALA A 35 -1.87 12.60 -11.10
C ALA A 35 -0.47 12.22 -11.51
N ALA A 36 0.07 12.95 -12.47
CA ALA A 36 1.47 12.85 -12.85
C ALA A 36 2.00 14.28 -12.96
N ALA A 37 3.15 14.55 -12.35
CA ALA A 37 3.77 15.87 -12.38
C ALA A 37 5.28 15.75 -12.50
N ASP A 38 5.87 16.62 -13.32
CA ASP A 38 7.30 16.81 -13.37
C ASP A 38 7.65 18.06 -12.55
N LEU A 39 8.24 17.85 -11.39
CA LEU A 39 8.66 18.93 -10.49
C LEU A 39 10.18 18.96 -10.42
N GLY A 40 10.79 20.03 -10.94
CA GLY A 40 12.23 20.22 -10.89
C GLY A 40 13.04 19.11 -11.55
N GLY A 41 12.56 18.56 -12.66
CA GLY A 41 13.21 17.45 -13.37
C GLY A 41 12.95 16.07 -12.79
N THR A 42 12.12 15.97 -11.73
CA THR A 42 11.75 14.71 -11.10
C THR A 42 10.29 14.40 -11.38
N ARG A 43 10.04 13.23 -11.94
CA ARG A 43 8.69 12.77 -12.21
C ARG A 43 8.10 12.14 -10.96
N ARG A 44 6.89 12.56 -10.61
CA ARG A 44 6.08 12.00 -9.52
C ARG A 44 4.73 11.58 -10.06
N VAL A 45 4.26 10.43 -9.60
CA VAL A 45 2.97 9.87 -10.01
C VAL A 45 2.22 9.46 -8.76
N SER A 46 0.96 9.87 -8.65
CA SER A 46 0.11 9.41 -7.57
C SER A 46 -0.84 8.33 -8.04
N VAL A 47 -1.02 7.33 -7.20
CA VAL A 47 -1.93 6.20 -7.42
C VAL A 47 -2.76 5.98 -6.16
N GLY A 48 -3.87 5.27 -6.29
CA GLY A 48 -4.64 4.89 -5.13
C GLY A 48 -5.72 3.87 -5.47
N PRO A 49 -6.23 3.17 -4.44
CA PRO A 49 -7.32 2.22 -4.63
C PRO A 49 -8.59 2.92 -5.12
N PRO A 50 -9.32 2.34 -6.08
CA PRO A 50 -10.59 2.92 -6.55
C PRO A 50 -11.60 3.13 -5.43
N SER A 51 -11.60 2.27 -4.42
CA SER A 51 -12.50 2.36 -3.26
C SER A 51 -12.20 3.54 -2.32
N ARG A 52 -11.02 4.16 -2.45
CA ARG A 52 -10.59 5.27 -1.60
C ARG A 52 -10.07 6.43 -2.45
N PRO A 53 -10.99 7.18 -3.10
CA PRO A 53 -10.59 8.30 -3.96
C PRO A 53 -9.93 9.46 -3.20
N ASP A 54 -10.07 9.49 -1.89
CA ASP A 54 -9.50 10.50 -0.99
C ASP A 54 -8.03 10.20 -0.61
N VAL A 55 -7.53 8.99 -0.83
CA VAL A 55 -6.18 8.58 -0.46
C VAL A 55 -5.29 8.50 -1.69
N GLN A 56 -4.10 9.09 -1.59
CA GLN A 56 -3.11 9.10 -2.67
C GLN A 56 -1.77 8.59 -2.17
N ILE A 57 -1.18 7.69 -2.94
CA ILE A 57 0.18 7.22 -2.75
C ILE A 57 1.04 7.91 -3.79
N LEU A 58 1.95 8.76 -3.35
CA LEU A 58 2.84 9.49 -4.25
C LEU A 58 4.10 8.67 -4.48
N LEU A 59 4.23 8.12 -5.68
CA LEU A 59 5.40 7.35 -6.08
C LEU A 59 6.49 8.31 -6.53
N GLN A 60 7.67 8.20 -5.94
CA GLN A 60 8.80 9.09 -6.23
C GLN A 60 10.14 8.35 -6.18
N SER A 61 11.11 8.85 -6.95
CA SER A 61 12.46 8.28 -6.97
C SER A 61 13.21 8.54 -5.68
N PRO A 62 14.20 7.72 -5.32
CA PRO A 62 15.09 8.04 -4.20
C PRO A 62 15.75 9.40 -4.39
N GLY A 63 15.70 10.25 -3.36
CA GLY A 63 16.27 11.57 -3.45
C GLY A 63 15.55 12.53 -4.41
N ALA A 64 14.24 12.33 -4.59
CA ALA A 64 13.39 13.23 -5.37
C ALA A 64 13.38 14.65 -4.83
N ASP A 65 13.60 14.84 -3.54
CA ASP A 65 13.77 16.14 -2.92
C ASP A 65 15.16 16.66 -3.27
N PRO A 66 15.28 17.87 -3.85
CA PRO A 66 16.58 18.46 -4.21
C PRO A 66 17.51 18.73 -3.02
N VAL A 67 16.98 18.70 -1.79
CA VAL A 67 17.77 18.85 -0.55
C VAL A 67 18.54 17.57 -0.21
N VAL A 68 18.16 16.43 -0.76
CA VAL A 68 18.80 15.14 -0.47
C VAL A 68 20.16 15.06 -1.14
N SER A 69 21.21 14.85 -0.34
CA SER A 69 22.57 14.68 -0.85
C SER A 69 22.75 13.35 -1.57
N PRO A 70 23.78 13.20 -2.43
CA PRO A 70 24.09 11.91 -3.05
C PRO A 70 24.35 10.79 -2.04
N ALA A 71 24.96 11.12 -0.91
CA ALA A 71 25.20 10.14 0.17
C ALA A 71 23.90 9.69 0.83
N ASP A 72 22.97 10.59 1.07
CA ASP A 72 21.68 10.28 1.63
C ASP A 72 20.82 9.50 0.64
N ARG A 73 20.88 9.82 -0.65
CA ARG A 73 20.23 9.03 -1.70
C ARG A 73 20.71 7.60 -1.68
N GLN A 74 22.02 7.38 -1.56
CA GLN A 74 22.58 6.04 -1.50
C GLN A 74 22.11 5.29 -0.24
N ALA A 75 22.02 5.99 0.89
CA ALA A 75 21.50 5.40 2.13
C ALA A 75 20.04 4.95 1.96
N ILE A 76 19.21 5.75 1.29
CA ILE A 76 17.83 5.39 0.97
C ILE A 76 17.79 4.13 0.10
N VAL A 77 18.59 4.08 -0.96
CA VAL A 77 18.68 2.93 -1.87
C VAL A 77 19.09 1.67 -1.10
N ASP A 78 20.06 1.78 -0.22
CA ASP A 78 20.55 0.64 0.60
C ASP A 78 19.45 0.12 1.53
N LEU A 79 18.67 1.01 2.15
CA LEU A 79 17.55 0.62 3.00
C LEU A 79 16.41 -0.01 2.21
N MET A 80 16.15 0.49 1.00
CA MET A 80 15.17 -0.12 0.09
C MET A 80 15.56 -1.54 -0.27
N ALA A 81 16.84 -1.78 -0.57
CA ALA A 81 17.37 -3.11 -0.90
C ALA A 81 17.18 -4.11 0.24
N LYS A 82 17.14 -3.63 1.48
CA LYS A 82 16.90 -4.44 2.68
C LYS A 82 15.41 -4.52 3.07
N SER A 83 14.54 -3.90 2.30
CA SER A 83 13.09 -3.81 2.58
C SER A 83 12.77 -3.18 3.95
N LEU A 84 13.56 -2.18 4.34
CA LEU A 84 13.44 -1.53 5.64
C LEU A 84 12.80 -0.14 5.58
N LEU A 85 12.53 0.37 4.39
CA LEU A 85 12.12 1.77 4.25
C LEU A 85 10.62 1.96 4.16
N GLY A 86 9.91 1.18 3.36
CA GLY A 86 8.49 1.37 3.10
C GLY A 86 7.64 0.20 3.54
N CYS A 87 6.50 0.51 4.16
CA CYS A 87 5.50 -0.49 4.51
C CYS A 87 4.10 0.11 4.35
N LEU A 88 3.25 -0.56 3.58
CA LEU A 88 1.85 -0.22 3.41
C LEU A 88 0.99 -1.37 3.89
N VAL A 89 -0.10 -1.04 4.58
CA VAL A 89 -1.08 -2.04 5.00
C VAL A 89 -2.40 -1.73 4.30
N PHE A 90 -2.91 -2.71 3.57
CA PHE A 90 -4.20 -2.63 2.90
C PHE A 90 -5.19 -3.57 3.55
N VAL A 91 -6.45 -3.20 3.52
CA VAL A 91 -7.54 -4.08 3.94
C VAL A 91 -8.10 -4.78 2.70
N THR A 92 -8.34 -6.07 2.82
CA THR A 92 -8.99 -6.88 1.79
C THR A 92 -10.14 -7.67 2.39
N ASP A 93 -11.15 -7.95 1.58
CA ASP A 93 -12.28 -8.79 1.98
C ASP A 93 -11.93 -10.28 1.92
N ASP A 94 -10.91 -10.65 1.16
CA ASP A 94 -10.48 -12.03 0.98
C ASP A 94 -8.96 -12.10 0.83
N CYS A 95 -8.30 -12.45 1.92
CA CYS A 95 -6.84 -12.51 1.98
C CYS A 95 -6.28 -13.59 1.04
N ASP A 96 -6.90 -14.78 1.00
CA ASP A 96 -6.41 -15.89 0.17
C ASP A 96 -6.55 -15.56 -1.32
N ALA A 97 -7.68 -15.00 -1.75
CA ALA A 97 -7.87 -14.62 -3.15
C ALA A 97 -6.92 -13.49 -3.56
N THR A 98 -6.71 -12.52 -2.68
CA THR A 98 -5.73 -11.44 -2.90
C THR A 98 -4.33 -12.01 -3.05
N PHE A 99 -3.95 -12.92 -2.17
CA PHE A 99 -2.65 -13.59 -2.21
C PHE A 99 -2.44 -14.34 -3.53
N GLU A 100 -3.40 -15.15 -3.93
CA GLU A 100 -3.31 -15.94 -5.17
C GLU A 100 -3.15 -15.04 -6.39
N HIS A 101 -3.90 -13.94 -6.44
CA HIS A 101 -3.82 -12.99 -7.55
C HIS A 101 -2.43 -12.32 -7.65
N ILE A 102 -1.90 -11.85 -6.53
CA ILE A 102 -0.62 -11.15 -6.51
C ILE A 102 0.54 -12.10 -6.73
N GLU A 103 0.49 -13.31 -6.16
CA GLU A 103 1.50 -14.35 -6.37
C GLU A 103 1.55 -14.77 -7.84
N ALA A 104 0.39 -14.95 -8.48
CA ALA A 104 0.30 -15.32 -9.89
C ALA A 104 0.91 -14.25 -10.81
N ALA A 105 0.92 -13.00 -10.39
CA ALA A 105 1.56 -11.90 -11.12
C ALA A 105 3.08 -11.85 -10.94
N GLY A 106 3.66 -12.74 -10.12
CA GLY A 106 5.10 -12.87 -9.94
C GLY A 106 5.70 -12.01 -8.83
N ALA A 107 4.90 -11.41 -7.96
CA ALA A 107 5.41 -10.63 -6.84
C ALA A 107 6.14 -11.51 -5.83
N GLU A 108 7.16 -10.94 -5.18
CA GLU A 108 7.91 -11.64 -4.15
C GLU A 108 7.09 -11.81 -2.88
N VAL A 109 6.90 -13.06 -2.44
CA VAL A 109 6.15 -13.39 -1.24
C VAL A 109 7.03 -13.20 0.00
N MET A 110 6.55 -12.40 0.95
CA MET A 110 7.19 -12.26 2.26
C MET A 110 6.54 -13.13 3.31
N GLN A 111 5.22 -13.30 3.22
CA GLN A 111 4.47 -14.11 4.16
C GLN A 111 3.21 -14.65 3.49
N GLU A 112 3.06 -15.96 3.48
CA GLU A 112 1.84 -16.60 3.04
C GLU A 112 0.66 -16.27 3.98
N PRO A 113 -0.59 -16.44 3.53
CA PRO A 113 -1.74 -16.17 4.39
C PRO A 113 -1.69 -16.96 5.69
N ILE A 114 -1.78 -16.26 6.80
CA ILE A 114 -1.88 -16.86 8.13
C ILE A 114 -3.02 -16.21 8.91
N SER A 115 -3.63 -17.01 9.78
CA SER A 115 -4.63 -16.51 10.71
C SER A 115 -3.96 -16.11 12.03
N ARG A 116 -4.26 -14.92 12.50
CA ARG A 116 -3.79 -14.39 13.77
C ARG A 116 -4.76 -14.78 14.89
N PRO A 117 -4.33 -14.71 16.19
CA PRO A 117 -5.20 -15.08 17.30
C PRO A 117 -6.51 -14.30 17.43
N ASP A 118 -6.60 -13.12 16.83
CA ASP A 118 -7.78 -12.25 16.83
C ASP A 118 -8.71 -12.49 15.63
N ASP A 119 -8.55 -13.61 14.92
CA ASP A 119 -9.27 -13.96 13.69
C ASP A 119 -8.97 -13.03 12.50
N VAL A 120 -7.92 -12.26 12.57
CA VAL A 120 -7.41 -11.48 11.45
C VAL A 120 -6.54 -12.40 10.59
N ARG A 121 -6.78 -12.40 9.28
CA ARG A 121 -5.96 -13.16 8.34
C ARG A 121 -5.14 -12.19 7.51
N ASP A 122 -3.84 -12.43 7.40
CA ASP A 122 -2.99 -11.54 6.63
C ASP A 122 -1.92 -12.29 5.81
N CYS A 123 -1.41 -11.58 4.82
CA CYS A 123 -0.27 -11.99 4.01
C CYS A 123 0.56 -10.76 3.65
N ALA A 124 1.76 -10.97 3.13
CA ALA A 124 2.65 -9.87 2.78
C ALA A 124 3.50 -10.18 1.55
N PHE A 125 3.73 -9.14 0.75
CA PHE A 125 4.57 -9.17 -0.44
C PHE A 125 5.55 -8.02 -0.41
N LEU A 126 6.57 -8.09 -1.27
CA LEU A 126 7.37 -6.93 -1.64
C LEU A 126 6.90 -6.40 -2.99
N ASP A 127 6.86 -5.07 -3.11
CA ASP A 127 6.73 -4.45 -4.41
C ASP A 127 8.07 -4.53 -5.18
N PRO A 128 8.13 -4.13 -6.47
CA PRO A 128 9.37 -4.21 -7.23
C PRO A 128 10.55 -3.41 -6.66
N SER A 129 10.27 -2.45 -5.79
CA SER A 129 11.29 -1.60 -5.17
C SER A 129 11.69 -2.04 -3.76
N GLY A 130 11.13 -3.14 -3.26
CA GLY A 130 11.41 -3.65 -1.92
C GLY A 130 10.52 -3.07 -0.82
N ASN A 131 9.49 -2.32 -1.15
CA ASN A 131 8.51 -1.87 -0.16
C ASN A 131 7.63 -3.03 0.27
N MET A 132 7.40 -3.16 1.58
CA MET A 132 6.55 -4.22 2.10
C MET A 132 5.08 -3.83 1.99
N LEU A 133 4.29 -4.74 1.45
CA LEU A 133 2.84 -4.59 1.34
C LEU A 133 2.17 -5.69 2.13
N ARG A 134 1.38 -5.32 3.11
CA ARG A 134 0.60 -6.27 3.91
C ARG A 134 -0.87 -6.12 3.56
N PHE A 135 -1.53 -7.25 3.36
CA PHE A 135 -2.95 -7.32 3.07
C PHE A 135 -3.65 -8.02 4.22
N THR A 136 -4.54 -7.30 4.87
CA THR A 136 -5.19 -7.73 6.09
C THR A 136 -6.69 -7.90 5.85
N GLN A 137 -7.18 -9.10 6.14
CA GLN A 137 -8.61 -9.38 6.17
C GLN A 137 -9.07 -9.27 7.62
N PRO A 138 -9.83 -8.21 7.97
CA PRO A 138 -10.31 -8.04 9.34
C PRO A 138 -11.26 -9.15 9.72
N ARG A 139 -11.39 -9.39 11.02
CA ARG A 139 -12.41 -10.27 11.53
C ARG A 139 -13.77 -9.86 10.96
N GLN A 140 -14.41 -10.80 10.27
CA GLN A 140 -15.77 -10.56 9.83
C GLN A 140 -16.69 -10.60 11.03
N VAL A 141 -17.27 -9.44 11.34
CA VAL A 141 -18.45 -9.42 12.19
C VAL A 141 -19.57 -10.01 11.36
N ASN A 142 -19.84 -11.28 11.57
CA ASN A 142 -20.93 -11.94 10.87
C ASN A 142 -22.24 -11.26 11.32
N ARG A 143 -22.84 -10.50 10.43
CA ARG A 143 -24.13 -9.84 10.71
C ARG A 143 -25.22 -10.84 11.03
N ALA A 144 -25.10 -12.09 10.60
CA ALA A 144 -26.01 -13.16 10.98
C ALA A 144 -25.90 -13.58 12.44
N HIS A 145 -24.80 -13.20 13.12
CA HIS A 145 -24.58 -13.42 14.55
C HIS A 145 -24.64 -12.11 15.35
N ALA A 146 -24.99 -11.00 14.71
CA ALA A 146 -25.36 -9.81 15.48
C ALA A 146 -26.54 -10.20 16.36
N ALA A 147 -26.42 -9.91 17.65
CA ALA A 147 -27.49 -10.22 18.60
C ALA A 147 -28.82 -9.71 18.03
N PRO A 148 -29.87 -10.54 18.01
CA PRO A 148 -31.16 -10.10 17.52
C PRO A 148 -31.59 -8.88 18.31
N ASP A 149 -32.11 -7.88 17.61
CA ASP A 149 -32.69 -6.69 18.23
C ASP A 149 -33.72 -7.18 19.24
N PRO A 150 -33.54 -6.87 20.54
CA PRO A 150 -34.50 -7.33 21.58
C PRO A 150 -35.91 -6.83 21.35
N ARG A 151 -36.12 -5.94 20.36
CA ARG A 151 -37.44 -5.42 19.97
C ARG A 151 -38.07 -6.20 18.84
N THR A 152 -37.36 -7.20 18.29
CA THR A 152 -37.95 -8.06 17.28
C THR A 152 -38.58 -9.25 17.94
N PRO A 153 -39.91 -9.46 17.81
CA PRO A 153 -40.58 -10.61 18.39
C PRO A 153 -40.11 -11.95 17.79
#